data_6be0ca1247710cc3db331ac5a6bbdbb7
#
_entry.id   6be0ca1247710cc3db331ac5a6bbdbb7
#
_cell.length_a   1.000
_cell.length_b   1.000
_cell.length_c   1.000
_cell.angle_alpha   90.00
_cell.angle_beta   90.00
_cell.angle_gamma   90.00
#
_symmetry.space_group_name_H-M   'P 1'
#
loop_
_entity.id
_entity.type
_entity.pdbx_description
1 polymer ?
#
loop_
_entity_poly.entity_id
_entity_poly.type
_entity_poly.pdbx_seq_one_letter_code
_entity_poly.pdbx_strand_id
1 'polypeptide(L)'
;MPDSAARLLSGSNIAHFATVMGDGSPQVTPVWTGVEDGLVSINTAEGRIKHRNLLRDPRVAVSVASLSDPLDAAAVRGRVERIVPDPEYRHADALSRQYTGRDYQYRRAGERRVAVYVRPERVFVMDA
;
A
#
# COMPACT_ATOMS: atom_id res chain seq x y z
N MET A 1 2.12 14.19 -6.25
CA MET A 1 3.17 13.50 -5.44
C MET A 1 4.51 13.69 -6.10
N PRO A 2 5.59 13.99 -5.35
CA PRO A 2 6.93 14.16 -5.93
C PRO A 2 7.39 12.89 -6.67
N ASP A 3 8.16 13.08 -7.75
CA ASP A 3 8.65 11.98 -8.59
C ASP A 3 9.49 10.97 -7.78
N SER A 4 10.29 11.45 -6.83
CA SER A 4 11.12 10.58 -5.99
C SER A 4 10.28 9.67 -5.09
N ALA A 5 9.18 10.17 -4.54
CA ALA A 5 8.27 9.35 -3.76
C ALA A 5 7.55 8.33 -4.66
N ALA A 6 7.07 8.76 -5.82
CA ALA A 6 6.41 7.87 -6.78
C ALA A 6 7.36 6.76 -7.25
N ARG A 7 8.62 7.08 -7.50
CA ARG A 7 9.65 6.11 -7.88
C ARG A 7 9.83 5.04 -6.81
N LEU A 8 9.94 5.45 -5.54
CA LEU A 8 10.12 4.52 -4.43
C LEU A 8 8.89 3.60 -4.27
N LEU A 9 7.70 4.17 -4.36
CA LEU A 9 6.44 3.46 -4.18
C LEU A 9 6.06 2.57 -5.37
N SER A 10 6.66 2.81 -6.54
CA SER A 10 6.47 1.99 -7.75
C SER A 10 7.56 0.94 -7.94
N GLY A 11 8.59 0.96 -7.12
CA GLY A 11 9.70 0.01 -7.20
C GLY A 11 9.48 -1.22 -6.33
N SER A 12 10.45 -2.12 -6.31
CA SER A 12 10.38 -3.33 -5.51
C SER A 12 10.86 -3.10 -4.08
N ASN A 13 10.41 -2.01 -3.48
CA ASN A 13 10.76 -1.60 -2.12
C ASN A 13 9.63 -1.95 -1.16
N ILE A 14 9.94 -2.64 -0.06
CA ILE A 14 8.91 -2.95 0.94
C ILE A 14 8.51 -1.65 1.63
N ALA A 15 7.22 -1.39 1.65
CA ALA A 15 6.64 -0.26 2.35
C ALA A 15 5.98 -0.74 3.65
N HIS A 16 5.77 0.19 4.57
CA HIS A 16 5.04 -0.07 5.81
C HIS A 16 3.77 0.77 5.78
N PHE A 17 2.65 0.11 5.99
CA PHE A 17 1.31 0.67 5.86
C PHE A 17 0.65 0.73 7.23
N ALA A 18 0.33 1.94 7.69
CA ALA A 18 -0.28 2.17 9.00
C ALA A 18 -1.76 2.52 8.86
N THR A 19 -2.57 1.91 9.70
CA THR A 19 -4.01 2.17 9.82
C THR A 19 -4.36 2.43 11.27
N VAL A 20 -5.59 2.85 11.53
CA VAL A 20 -6.07 3.22 12.87
C VAL A 20 -7.01 2.13 13.39
N MET A 21 -6.66 1.55 14.54
CA MET A 21 -7.50 0.58 15.24
C MET A 21 -8.75 1.25 15.81
N GLY A 22 -9.73 0.43 16.18
CA GLY A 22 -10.99 0.94 16.75
C GLY A 22 -10.83 1.76 18.03
N ASP A 23 -9.79 1.51 18.81
CA ASP A 23 -9.46 2.27 20.02
C ASP A 23 -8.56 3.49 19.74
N GLY A 24 -8.26 3.78 18.48
CA GLY A 24 -7.39 4.89 18.07
C GLY A 24 -5.92 4.55 18.02
N SER A 25 -5.49 3.36 18.43
CA SER A 25 -4.10 2.98 18.36
C SER A 25 -3.66 2.69 16.91
N PRO A 26 -2.39 2.95 16.55
CA PRO A 26 -1.90 2.64 15.22
C PRO A 26 -1.57 1.15 15.06
N GLN A 27 -1.78 0.65 13.85
CA GLN A 27 -1.37 -0.70 13.44
C GLN A 27 -0.55 -0.57 12.17
N VAL A 28 0.55 -1.28 12.06
CA VAL A 28 1.43 -1.21 10.90
C VAL A 28 1.81 -2.59 10.42
N THR A 29 1.85 -2.77 9.09
CA THR A 29 2.29 -4.02 8.45
C THR A 29 3.14 -3.70 7.22
N PRO A 30 4.11 -4.58 6.86
CA PRO A 30 4.81 -4.47 5.59
C PRO A 30 3.87 -4.82 4.43
N VAL A 31 3.99 -4.10 3.33
CA VAL A 31 3.14 -4.27 2.15
C VAL A 31 3.93 -4.03 0.87
N TRP A 32 3.38 -4.52 -0.23
CA TRP A 32 3.75 -4.10 -1.57
C TRP A 32 2.89 -2.90 -1.96
N THR A 33 3.49 -1.92 -2.62
CA THR A 33 2.76 -0.73 -3.08
C THR A 33 2.90 -0.54 -4.58
N GLY A 34 1.90 0.09 -5.16
CA GLY A 34 1.95 0.61 -6.51
C GLY A 34 1.52 2.06 -6.53
N VAL A 35 1.71 2.71 -7.66
CA VAL A 35 1.21 4.07 -7.91
C VAL A 35 0.41 4.05 -9.19
N GLU A 36 -0.81 4.56 -9.14
CA GLU A 36 -1.74 4.58 -10.26
C GLU A 36 -2.53 5.89 -10.20
N ASP A 37 -2.42 6.70 -11.23
CA ASP A 37 -3.10 8.00 -11.33
C ASP A 37 -2.83 8.90 -10.11
N GLY A 38 -1.60 8.90 -9.61
CA GLY A 38 -1.20 9.69 -8.44
C GLY A 38 -1.67 9.13 -7.10
N LEU A 39 -2.34 7.98 -7.09
CA LEU A 39 -2.78 7.31 -5.88
C LEU A 39 -1.82 6.19 -5.51
N VAL A 40 -1.60 5.99 -4.21
CA VAL A 40 -0.83 4.86 -3.71
C VAL A 40 -1.79 3.68 -3.56
N SER A 41 -1.42 2.53 -4.10
CA SER A 41 -2.26 1.34 -4.00
C SER A 41 -1.59 0.24 -3.20
N ILE A 42 -2.40 -0.51 -2.48
CA ILE A 42 -2.03 -1.78 -1.86
C ILE A 42 -3.11 -2.80 -2.16
N ASN A 43 -2.80 -4.07 -1.92
CA ASN A 43 -3.78 -5.16 -2.05
C ASN A 43 -3.88 -5.87 -0.71
N THR A 44 -5.10 -6.21 -0.31
CA THR A 44 -5.35 -6.99 0.90
C THR A 44 -6.60 -7.85 0.71
N ALA A 45 -6.96 -8.61 1.72
CA ALA A 45 -8.16 -9.42 1.70
C ALA A 45 -9.20 -8.87 2.67
N GLU A 46 -10.48 -8.98 2.29
CA GLU A 46 -11.60 -8.62 3.19
C GLU A 46 -11.48 -9.39 4.50
N GLY A 47 -11.78 -8.70 5.60
CA GLY A 47 -11.77 -9.28 6.94
C GLY A 47 -10.43 -9.20 7.64
N ARG A 48 -9.35 -8.86 6.96
CA ARG A 48 -8.06 -8.60 7.62
C ARG A 48 -8.15 -7.34 8.47
N ILE A 49 -7.26 -7.23 9.46
CA ILE A 49 -7.27 -6.10 10.41
C ILE A 49 -7.21 -4.77 9.68
N LYS A 50 -6.27 -4.61 8.72
CA LYS A 50 -6.15 -3.34 7.99
C LYS A 50 -7.40 -3.02 7.17
N HIS A 51 -8.04 -4.03 6.57
CA HIS A 51 -9.27 -3.83 5.82
C HIS A 51 -10.39 -3.33 6.72
N ARG A 52 -10.59 -3.98 7.87
CA ARG A 52 -11.61 -3.56 8.84
C ARG A 52 -11.34 -2.16 9.40
N ASN A 53 -10.06 -1.84 9.64
CA ASN A 53 -9.66 -0.51 10.09
C ASN A 53 -10.03 0.55 9.05
N LEU A 54 -9.78 0.29 7.77
CA LEU A 54 -10.05 1.23 6.69
C LEU A 54 -11.54 1.47 6.47
N LEU A 55 -12.39 0.48 6.74
CA LEU A 55 -13.83 0.65 6.68
C LEU A 55 -14.35 1.61 7.75
N ARG A 56 -13.63 1.73 8.86
CA ARG A 56 -13.98 2.56 10.00
C ARG A 56 -13.34 3.94 9.96
N ASP A 57 -12.07 4.00 9.52
CA ASP A 57 -11.27 5.21 9.52
C ASP A 57 -10.39 5.24 8.26
N PRO A 58 -10.58 6.21 7.38
CA PRO A 58 -9.84 6.25 6.12
C PRO A 58 -8.42 6.78 6.24
N ARG A 59 -7.98 7.24 7.41
CA ARG A 59 -6.64 7.81 7.58
C ARG A 59 -5.59 6.73 7.55
N VAL A 60 -4.52 6.98 6.77
CA VAL A 60 -3.42 6.04 6.60
C VAL A 60 -2.09 6.78 6.55
N ALA A 61 -1.03 6.03 6.80
CA ALA A 61 0.34 6.46 6.54
C ALA A 61 1.10 5.33 5.86
N VAL A 62 2.00 5.72 4.95
CA VAL A 62 2.85 4.77 4.24
C VAL A 62 4.29 5.27 4.31
N SER A 63 5.21 4.40 4.68
CA SER A 63 6.64 4.70 4.70
C SER A 63 7.36 3.71 3.80
N VAL A 64 8.30 4.19 3.00
CA VAL A 64 9.07 3.35 2.08
C VAL A 64 10.51 3.83 2.02
N ALA A 65 11.44 2.89 1.96
CA ALA A 65 12.85 3.18 1.75
C ALA A 65 13.38 2.32 0.61
N SER A 66 14.38 2.83 -0.12
CA SER A 66 15.06 2.05 -1.14
C SER A 66 15.75 0.84 -0.51
N LEU A 67 15.64 -0.32 -1.15
CA LEU A 67 16.37 -1.52 -0.72
C LEU A 67 17.88 -1.32 -0.74
N SER A 68 18.38 -0.51 -1.67
CA SER A 68 19.82 -0.29 -1.83
C SER A 68 20.36 0.86 -0.99
N ASP A 69 19.51 1.76 -0.55
CA ASP A 69 19.90 2.93 0.23
C ASP A 69 18.78 3.32 1.20
N PRO A 70 18.91 2.98 2.49
CA PRO A 70 17.86 3.25 3.46
C PRO A 70 17.60 4.74 3.72
N LEU A 71 18.52 5.62 3.33
CA LEU A 71 18.34 7.06 3.45
C LEU A 71 17.58 7.67 2.26
N ASP A 72 17.43 6.92 1.17
CA ASP A 72 16.56 7.28 0.05
C ASP A 72 15.15 6.77 0.42
N ALA A 73 14.37 7.62 1.03
CA ALA A 73 13.10 7.23 1.66
C ALA A 73 12.03 8.30 1.46
N ALA A 74 10.79 7.87 1.60
CA ALA A 74 9.64 8.77 1.55
C ALA A 74 8.57 8.29 2.54
N ALA A 75 7.74 9.22 2.98
CA ALA A 75 6.57 8.91 3.80
C ALA A 75 5.38 9.70 3.26
N VAL A 76 4.24 9.04 3.22
CA VAL A 76 2.98 9.61 2.75
C VAL A 76 1.95 9.49 3.86
N ARG A 77 1.27 10.59 4.17
CA ARG A 77 0.03 10.56 4.95
C ARG A 77 -1.12 10.90 4.02
N GLY A 78 -2.21 10.17 4.15
CA GLY A 78 -3.34 10.40 3.27
C GLY A 78 -4.60 9.70 3.75
N ARG A 79 -5.54 9.57 2.82
CA ARG A 79 -6.84 8.96 3.08
C ARG A 79 -7.17 7.96 1.98
N VAL A 80 -7.79 6.87 2.36
CA VAL A 80 -8.36 5.95 1.38
C VAL A 80 -9.42 6.68 0.57
N GLU A 81 -9.25 6.68 -0.74
CA GLU A 81 -10.19 7.26 -1.69
C GLU A 81 -11.21 6.23 -2.14
N ARG A 82 -10.77 5.00 -2.37
CA ARG A 82 -11.67 3.90 -2.75
C ARG A 82 -11.05 2.55 -2.42
N ILE A 83 -11.93 1.58 -2.21
CA ILE A 83 -11.60 0.16 -2.07
C ILE A 83 -12.36 -0.57 -3.17
N VAL A 84 -11.65 -1.27 -4.04
CA VAL A 84 -12.21 -1.90 -5.23
C VAL A 84 -12.05 -3.41 -5.14
N PRO A 85 -13.13 -4.19 -5.31
CA PRO A 85 -13.00 -5.65 -5.37
C PRO A 85 -12.00 -6.08 -6.46
N ASP A 86 -11.21 -7.09 -6.17
CA ASP A 86 -10.20 -7.65 -7.07
C ASP A 86 -10.43 -9.17 -7.22
N PRO A 87 -11.60 -9.59 -7.72
CA PRO A 87 -12.00 -11.00 -7.73
C PRO A 87 -11.14 -11.86 -8.65
N GLU A 88 -10.54 -11.28 -9.67
CA GLU A 88 -9.69 -11.99 -10.63
C GLU A 88 -8.20 -11.79 -10.34
N TYR A 89 -7.85 -11.19 -9.19
CA TYR A 89 -6.45 -10.96 -8.78
C TYR A 89 -5.66 -10.06 -9.73
N ARG A 90 -6.31 -9.23 -10.54
CA ARG A 90 -5.61 -8.35 -11.50
C ARG A 90 -4.65 -7.39 -10.79
N HIS A 91 -5.12 -6.72 -9.76
CA HIS A 91 -4.31 -5.79 -8.99
C HIS A 91 -3.25 -6.54 -8.16
N ALA A 92 -3.63 -7.63 -7.51
CA ALA A 92 -2.69 -8.47 -6.76
C ALA A 92 -1.58 -9.01 -7.66
N ASP A 93 -1.92 -9.48 -8.87
CA ASP A 93 -0.94 -9.97 -9.84
C ASP A 93 -0.02 -8.84 -10.33
N ALA A 94 -0.56 -7.65 -10.59
CA ALA A 94 0.24 -6.51 -11.03
C ALA A 94 1.29 -6.13 -9.98
N LEU A 95 0.92 -6.07 -8.71
CA LEU A 95 1.87 -5.82 -7.63
C LEU A 95 2.89 -6.96 -7.51
N SER A 96 2.44 -8.19 -7.59
CA SER A 96 3.33 -9.35 -7.50
C SER A 96 4.36 -9.34 -8.63
N ARG A 97 3.95 -9.06 -9.85
CA ARG A 97 4.88 -8.96 -10.99
C ARG A 97 5.90 -7.85 -10.80
N GLN A 98 5.49 -6.72 -10.24
CA GLN A 98 6.40 -5.61 -9.93
C GLN A 98 7.48 -6.04 -8.93
N TYR A 99 7.12 -6.81 -7.91
CA TYR A 99 8.02 -7.22 -6.83
C TYR A 99 8.77 -8.52 -7.10
N THR A 100 8.14 -9.49 -7.77
CA THR A 100 8.68 -10.85 -7.93
C THR A 100 8.88 -11.29 -9.38
N GLY A 101 8.29 -10.57 -10.34
CA GLY A 101 8.28 -10.97 -11.74
C GLY A 101 7.24 -12.04 -12.08
N ARG A 102 6.42 -12.46 -11.13
CA ARG A 102 5.42 -13.52 -11.30
C ARG A 102 4.06 -13.09 -10.76
N ASP A 103 3.01 -13.78 -11.18
CA ASP A 103 1.68 -13.61 -10.63
C ASP A 103 1.65 -13.96 -9.15
N TYR A 104 0.64 -13.43 -8.45
CA TYR A 104 0.46 -13.64 -7.02
C TYR A 104 0.25 -15.13 -6.72
N GLN A 105 1.13 -15.71 -5.89
CA GLN A 105 1.19 -17.16 -5.65
C GLN A 105 0.53 -17.61 -4.35
N TYR A 106 0.04 -16.69 -3.54
CA TYR A 106 -0.50 -17.01 -2.21
C TYR A 106 -2.03 -16.94 -2.20
N ARG A 107 -2.66 -17.37 -3.31
CA ARG A 107 -4.12 -17.39 -3.44
C ARG A 107 -4.71 -18.43 -2.50
N ARG A 108 -5.83 -18.07 -1.84
CA ARG A 108 -6.53 -18.95 -0.92
C ARG A 108 -8.00 -19.06 -1.33
N ALA A 109 -8.55 -20.27 -1.26
CA ALA A 109 -9.97 -20.49 -1.52
C ALA A 109 -10.83 -19.68 -0.54
N GLY A 110 -11.86 -19.02 -1.07
CA GLY A 110 -12.79 -18.22 -0.26
C GLY A 110 -12.31 -16.83 0.11
N GLU A 111 -11.06 -16.49 -0.20
CA GLU A 111 -10.54 -15.15 0.08
C GLU A 111 -11.10 -14.15 -0.94
N ARG A 112 -11.42 -12.95 -0.46
CA ARG A 112 -11.87 -11.85 -1.31
C ARG A 112 -10.84 -10.74 -1.29
N ARG A 113 -10.05 -10.65 -2.35
CA ARG A 113 -9.03 -9.60 -2.49
C ARG A 113 -9.67 -8.27 -2.84
N VAL A 114 -9.04 -7.19 -2.36
CA VAL A 114 -9.43 -5.82 -2.68
C VAL A 114 -8.19 -4.99 -2.98
N ALA A 115 -8.34 -4.06 -3.91
CA ALA A 115 -7.35 -3.02 -4.17
C ALA A 115 -7.75 -1.78 -3.39
N VAL A 116 -6.82 -1.24 -2.60
CA VAL A 116 -7.03 -0.05 -1.79
C VAL A 116 -6.23 1.08 -2.41
N TYR A 117 -6.89 2.21 -2.67
CA TYR A 117 -6.27 3.39 -3.28
C TYR A 117 -6.26 4.54 -2.29
N VAL A 118 -5.06 5.08 -2.04
CA VAL A 118 -4.82 6.15 -1.08
C VAL A 118 -4.52 7.44 -1.81
N ARG A 119 -5.24 8.51 -1.47
CA ARG A 119 -4.94 9.87 -1.93
C ARG A 119 -3.91 10.49 -1.01
N PRO A 120 -2.70 10.85 -1.51
CA PRO A 120 -1.70 11.52 -0.70
C PRO A 120 -2.18 12.93 -0.30
N GLU A 121 -1.99 13.29 0.97
CA GLU A 121 -2.27 14.63 1.48
C GLU A 121 -1.00 15.34 1.94
N ARG A 122 -0.04 14.61 2.51
CA ARG A 122 1.27 15.11 2.92
C ARG A 122 2.32 14.11 2.49
N VAL A 123 3.38 14.60 1.85
CA VAL A 123 4.48 13.76 1.39
C VAL A 123 5.79 14.34 1.90
N PHE A 124 6.59 13.50 2.56
CA PHE A 124 7.95 13.81 2.97
C PHE A 124 8.92 12.98 2.13
N VAL A 125 9.99 13.60 1.68
CA VAL A 125 11.06 12.92 0.94
C VAL A 125 12.35 13.15 1.70
N MET A 126 13.08 12.06 1.98
CA MET A 126 14.43 12.11 2.54
C MET A 126 15.41 11.86 1.41
N ASP A 127 16.39 12.72 1.30
CA ASP A 127 17.50 12.53 0.37
C ASP A 127 18.71 12.00 1.13
N ALA A 128 19.35 11.03 0.51
CA ALA A 128 20.56 10.44 1.07
C ALA A 128 21.75 11.41 1.02
#